data_17a1b5ff169c2fc64251a9799737083f
#
_entry.id   17a1b5ff169c2fc64251a9799737083f
#
_cell.length_a   1.000
_cell.length_b   1.000
_cell.length_c   1.000
_cell.angle_alpha   90.00
_cell.angle_beta   90.00
_cell.angle_gamma   90.00
#
_symmetry.space_group_name_H-M   'P 1'
#
loop_
_entity.id
_entity.type
_entity.pdbx_description
1 polymer ?
#
loop_
_entity_poly.entity_id
_entity_poly.type
_entity_poly.pdbx_seq_one_letter_code
_entity_poly.pdbx_strand_id
1 'polypeptide(L)'
;MTEQNTTDTGQGFGTRAVHAGQDLDEVFGAVVPPIHLSSTYAPTRVGELRRGYDYGRGTNPTRDALQAQLAALEAGVDENGAPKATALTFASGLAAETALIMGAAEPGVTIVMGNDVYGGSYRLISTVLAKWGVKHAVVDMGDEQKVADAVAAAQAQGPVLVWLETPSNPMMTVSDIAAIARVAHDAGCLLVVDNTFATPYLQTPFDFGADVIVHSTTKYIGGHSDVIGGAVVIKDPAVAEAVKFQQFAAGAVNGPWDAYLTTRGLKTLGVRMDRHQANAGEIARWLQEQPGVDRVLYPGLPDHPGHELAAAQMRGFGGMVSVQLAGGAAQARRVAESTRLFQLAESLGGIESLMNYPAEMTHASVAGTELAVPDNLLRLSVGIEDVEDLKADLDAALRAR
;
A
#
# COMPACT_ATOMS: atom_id res chain seq x y z
N MET A 1 20.19 1.84 -18.58
CA MET A 1 19.52 0.55 -18.84
C MET A 1 20.18 -0.45 -17.90
N THR A 2 19.64 -0.56 -16.69
CA THR A 2 20.08 -1.55 -15.70
C THR A 2 19.40 -2.87 -16.03
N GLU A 3 20.21 -3.93 -16.12
CA GLU A 3 19.73 -5.30 -16.31
C GLU A 3 18.70 -5.62 -15.23
N GLN A 4 17.48 -5.92 -15.66
CA GLN A 4 16.43 -6.44 -14.78
C GLN A 4 16.93 -7.76 -14.20
N ASN A 5 17.03 -7.84 -12.88
CA ASN A 5 17.24 -9.09 -12.15
C ASN A 5 16.06 -10.01 -12.44
N THR A 6 16.18 -10.84 -13.46
CA THR A 6 15.23 -11.88 -13.82
C THR A 6 15.51 -13.10 -12.92
N THR A 7 15.08 -13.04 -11.68
CA THR A 7 14.83 -14.28 -10.95
C THR A 7 13.38 -14.65 -11.24
N ASP A 8 13.21 -15.73 -11.98
CA ASP A 8 11.99 -16.51 -12.11
C ASP A 8 11.39 -16.63 -13.49
N THR A 9 11.12 -17.85 -13.89
CA THR A 9 10.38 -18.34 -15.10
C THR A 9 10.51 -17.53 -16.39
N GLY A 10 11.29 -16.45 -16.42
CA GLY A 10 11.49 -15.54 -17.55
C GLY A 10 10.31 -14.60 -17.87
N GLN A 11 9.22 -14.62 -17.10
CA GLN A 11 8.07 -13.75 -17.35
C GLN A 11 8.21 -12.38 -16.66
N GLY A 12 8.14 -11.29 -17.45
CA GLY A 12 8.11 -9.93 -16.94
C GLY A 12 6.86 -9.60 -16.13
N PHE A 13 6.91 -8.49 -15.36
CA PHE A 13 5.81 -8.02 -14.51
C PHE A 13 4.46 -7.92 -15.27
N GLY A 14 4.45 -7.30 -16.45
CA GLY A 14 3.22 -7.12 -17.23
C GLY A 14 2.55 -8.45 -17.61
N THR A 15 3.34 -9.47 -17.95
CA THR A 15 2.83 -10.82 -18.25
C THR A 15 2.20 -11.45 -16.99
N ARG A 16 2.89 -11.38 -15.85
CA ARG A 16 2.33 -11.87 -14.58
C ARG A 16 1.07 -11.11 -14.17
N ALA A 17 1.05 -9.80 -14.35
CA ALA A 17 -0.13 -8.97 -14.05
C ALA A 17 -1.36 -9.38 -14.86
N VAL A 18 -1.19 -9.83 -16.09
CA VAL A 18 -2.31 -10.25 -16.95
C VAL A 18 -2.73 -11.69 -16.69
N HIS A 19 -1.78 -12.60 -16.42
CA HIS A 19 -2.02 -14.04 -16.48
C HIS A 19 -2.00 -14.76 -15.13
N ALA A 20 -1.28 -14.29 -14.12
CA ALA A 20 -1.20 -15.00 -12.84
C ALA A 20 -2.58 -15.11 -12.17
N GLY A 21 -2.95 -16.30 -11.75
CA GLY A 21 -4.26 -16.59 -11.16
C GLY A 21 -5.45 -16.48 -12.12
N GLN A 22 -5.19 -16.38 -13.45
CA GLN A 22 -6.22 -16.16 -14.47
C GLN A 22 -6.33 -17.37 -15.42
N ASP A 23 -6.67 -18.51 -14.85
CA ASP A 23 -6.87 -19.73 -15.65
C ASP A 23 -8.08 -19.61 -16.57
N LEU A 24 -8.01 -20.24 -17.74
CA LEU A 24 -9.16 -20.31 -18.65
C LEU A 24 -10.34 -21.04 -17.98
N ASP A 25 -11.54 -20.55 -18.24
CA ASP A 25 -12.74 -21.26 -17.81
C ASP A 25 -12.85 -22.62 -18.54
N GLU A 26 -12.76 -23.70 -17.78
CA GLU A 26 -12.79 -25.06 -18.33
C GLU A 26 -14.14 -25.44 -18.92
N VAL A 27 -15.22 -24.75 -18.56
CA VAL A 27 -16.57 -25.11 -19.03
C VAL A 27 -16.88 -24.47 -20.37
N PHE A 28 -16.61 -23.19 -20.52
CA PHE A 28 -16.96 -22.42 -21.72
C PHE A 28 -15.74 -21.88 -22.49
N GLY A 29 -14.54 -22.02 -21.94
CA GLY A 29 -13.31 -21.47 -22.53
C GLY A 29 -13.27 -19.94 -22.47
N ALA A 30 -13.95 -19.31 -21.51
CA ALA A 30 -13.92 -17.86 -21.35
C ALA A 30 -12.52 -17.40 -20.99
N VAL A 31 -12.02 -16.37 -21.70
CA VAL A 31 -10.67 -15.78 -21.50
C VAL A 31 -10.56 -15.07 -20.16
N VAL A 32 -11.65 -14.48 -19.69
CA VAL A 32 -11.75 -13.86 -18.35
C VAL A 32 -12.45 -14.86 -17.44
N PRO A 33 -11.85 -15.23 -16.29
CA PRO A 33 -12.50 -16.13 -15.34
C PRO A 33 -13.88 -15.62 -14.90
N PRO A 34 -14.88 -16.49 -14.73
CA PRO A 34 -16.21 -16.08 -14.28
C PRO A 34 -16.19 -15.58 -12.84
N ILE A 35 -17.12 -14.66 -12.51
CA ILE A 35 -17.30 -14.20 -11.14
C ILE A 35 -18.19 -15.18 -10.38
N HIS A 36 -17.64 -15.80 -9.33
CA HIS A 36 -18.36 -16.73 -8.48
C HIS A 36 -18.99 -16.01 -7.28
N LEU A 37 -20.27 -15.66 -7.39
CA LEU A 37 -21.02 -14.94 -6.34
C LEU A 37 -21.56 -15.87 -5.25
N SER A 38 -21.52 -17.20 -5.45
CA SER A 38 -22.08 -18.15 -4.50
C SER A 38 -21.40 -18.07 -3.13
N SER A 39 -22.21 -18.02 -2.07
CA SER A 39 -21.72 -18.09 -0.69
C SER A 39 -21.45 -19.53 -0.21
N THR A 40 -21.99 -20.54 -0.91
CA THR A 40 -21.87 -21.95 -0.50
C THR A 40 -21.72 -22.87 -1.70
N TYR A 41 -21.03 -24.00 -1.51
CA TYR A 41 -20.70 -24.95 -2.56
C TYR A 41 -21.10 -26.36 -2.12
N ALA A 42 -21.75 -27.12 -3.02
CA ALA A 42 -22.19 -28.48 -2.73
C ALA A 42 -20.99 -29.44 -2.76
N PRO A 43 -20.72 -30.18 -1.69
CA PRO A 43 -19.69 -31.22 -1.68
C PRO A 43 -20.12 -32.41 -2.56
N THR A 44 -19.16 -33.26 -2.97
CA THR A 44 -19.45 -34.50 -3.68
C THR A 44 -20.15 -35.48 -2.73
N ARG A 45 -19.68 -35.54 -1.49
CA ARG A 45 -20.28 -36.29 -0.37
C ARG A 45 -19.83 -35.66 0.96
N VAL A 46 -20.38 -36.08 2.08
CA VAL A 46 -19.98 -35.57 3.39
C VAL A 46 -18.47 -35.72 3.60
N GLY A 47 -17.79 -34.60 3.87
CA GLY A 47 -16.34 -34.56 4.05
C GLY A 47 -15.50 -34.50 2.77
N GLU A 48 -16.11 -34.55 1.56
CA GLU A 48 -15.40 -34.53 0.27
C GLU A 48 -15.77 -33.29 -0.56
N LEU A 49 -14.96 -32.23 -0.46
CA LEU A 49 -15.21 -30.96 -1.13
C LEU A 49 -14.87 -31.03 -2.62
N ARG A 50 -15.64 -30.30 -3.45
CA ARG A 50 -15.31 -30.13 -4.87
C ARG A 50 -14.25 -29.03 -5.00
N ARG A 51 -13.03 -29.41 -5.44
CA ARG A 51 -11.89 -28.50 -5.61
C ARG A 51 -11.56 -27.69 -4.34
N GLY A 52 -11.93 -28.18 -3.14
CA GLY A 52 -11.65 -27.50 -1.87
C GLY A 52 -12.64 -26.41 -1.47
N TYR A 53 -13.72 -26.19 -2.24
CA TYR A 53 -14.74 -25.18 -1.96
C TYR A 53 -15.91 -25.73 -1.14
N ASP A 54 -16.26 -25.02 -0.07
CA ASP A 54 -17.42 -25.30 0.78
C ASP A 54 -18.25 -24.03 1.07
N TYR A 55 -17.60 -22.98 1.56
CA TYR A 55 -18.25 -21.76 1.99
C TYR A 55 -17.42 -20.51 1.63
N GLY A 56 -18.06 -19.50 1.03
CA GLY A 56 -17.41 -18.33 0.43
C GLY A 56 -16.59 -17.47 1.37
N ARG A 57 -16.83 -17.51 2.69
CA ARG A 57 -15.99 -16.83 3.68
C ARG A 57 -14.61 -17.51 3.81
N GLY A 58 -14.54 -18.82 3.71
CA GLY A 58 -13.28 -19.57 3.74
C GLY A 58 -12.54 -19.46 2.41
N THR A 59 -13.18 -19.90 1.33
CA THR A 59 -12.61 -19.94 -0.02
C THR A 59 -13.63 -19.48 -1.06
N ASN A 60 -13.17 -18.76 -2.09
CA ASN A 60 -14.00 -18.34 -3.21
C ASN A 60 -13.12 -18.24 -4.46
N PRO A 61 -13.49 -18.89 -5.60
CA PRO A 61 -12.62 -18.94 -6.78
C PRO A 61 -12.18 -17.58 -7.31
N THR A 62 -13.05 -16.55 -7.26
CA THR A 62 -12.72 -15.21 -7.73
C THR A 62 -11.73 -14.51 -6.78
N ARG A 63 -11.89 -14.72 -5.45
CA ARG A 63 -10.94 -14.19 -4.46
C ARG A 63 -9.60 -14.91 -4.53
N ASP A 64 -9.60 -16.23 -4.71
CA ASP A 64 -8.38 -17.03 -4.80
C ASP A 64 -7.56 -16.67 -6.03
N ALA A 65 -8.21 -16.35 -7.16
CA ALA A 65 -7.56 -15.84 -8.37
C ALA A 65 -6.84 -14.49 -8.10
N LEU A 66 -7.48 -13.57 -7.38
CA LEU A 66 -6.85 -12.31 -6.96
C LEU A 66 -5.67 -12.55 -6.01
N GLN A 67 -5.83 -13.45 -5.04
CA GLN A 67 -4.77 -13.78 -4.09
C GLN A 67 -3.54 -14.37 -4.80
N ALA A 68 -3.75 -15.29 -5.74
CA ALA A 68 -2.66 -15.83 -6.56
C ALA A 68 -1.96 -14.76 -7.40
N GLN A 69 -2.72 -13.84 -8.01
CA GLN A 69 -2.17 -12.72 -8.79
C GLN A 69 -1.31 -11.80 -7.93
N LEU A 70 -1.79 -11.38 -6.76
CA LEU A 70 -1.05 -10.51 -5.85
C LEU A 70 0.23 -11.17 -5.34
N ALA A 71 0.17 -12.44 -4.94
CA ALA A 71 1.33 -13.18 -4.49
C ALA A 71 2.40 -13.30 -5.59
N ALA A 72 1.98 -13.57 -6.83
CA ALA A 72 2.88 -13.65 -7.98
C ALA A 72 3.54 -12.29 -8.31
N LEU A 73 2.84 -11.18 -8.09
CA LEU A 73 3.38 -9.85 -8.38
C LEU A 73 4.37 -9.37 -7.31
N GLU A 74 4.12 -9.67 -6.03
CA GLU A 74 4.98 -9.25 -4.92
C GLU A 74 6.17 -10.18 -4.71
N ALA A 75 5.97 -11.50 -4.82
CA ALA A 75 7.00 -12.47 -4.47
C ALA A 75 7.58 -13.24 -5.66
N GLY A 76 7.02 -13.04 -6.87
CA GLY A 76 7.36 -13.87 -8.01
C GLY A 76 6.72 -15.25 -7.95
N VAL A 77 7.10 -16.09 -8.91
CA VAL A 77 6.63 -17.49 -9.01
C VAL A 77 7.84 -18.43 -9.03
N ASP A 78 7.64 -19.69 -8.68
CA ASP A 78 8.65 -20.75 -8.78
C ASP A 78 8.77 -21.29 -10.21
N GLU A 79 9.59 -22.32 -10.39
CA GLU A 79 9.82 -22.99 -11.67
C GLU A 79 8.55 -23.66 -12.26
N ASN A 80 7.56 -23.93 -11.42
CA ASN A 80 6.28 -24.51 -11.81
C ASN A 80 5.19 -23.44 -12.03
N GLY A 81 5.52 -22.16 -11.85
CA GLY A 81 4.59 -21.04 -11.98
C GLY A 81 3.73 -20.77 -10.73
N ALA A 82 4.00 -21.46 -9.60
CA ALA A 82 3.30 -21.20 -8.35
C ALA A 82 3.89 -19.98 -7.60
N PRO A 83 3.06 -19.13 -7.00
CA PRO A 83 3.54 -17.99 -6.23
C PRO A 83 4.44 -18.40 -5.05
N LYS A 84 5.54 -17.66 -4.82
CA LYS A 84 6.51 -17.94 -3.73
C LYS A 84 6.06 -17.43 -2.36
N ALA A 85 4.89 -16.82 -2.26
CA ALA A 85 4.30 -16.32 -1.03
C ALA A 85 2.79 -16.59 -1.03
N THR A 86 2.17 -16.45 0.13
CA THR A 86 0.71 -16.50 0.29
C THR A 86 0.16 -15.09 0.36
N ALA A 87 -0.79 -14.74 -0.51
CA ALA A 87 -1.56 -13.52 -0.37
C ALA A 87 -2.96 -13.82 0.17
N LEU A 88 -3.45 -12.94 1.03
CA LEU A 88 -4.79 -12.98 1.61
C LEU A 88 -5.46 -11.62 1.39
N THR A 89 -6.72 -11.59 0.96
CA THR A 89 -7.41 -10.34 0.63
C THR A 89 -8.61 -10.09 1.53
N PHE A 90 -8.85 -8.81 1.84
CA PHE A 90 -9.75 -8.32 2.87
C PHE A 90 -10.65 -7.21 2.35
N ALA A 91 -11.72 -6.91 3.11
CA ALA A 91 -12.70 -5.87 2.77
C ALA A 91 -12.13 -4.43 2.81
N SER A 92 -10.94 -4.21 3.40
CA SER A 92 -10.23 -2.93 3.40
C SER A 92 -8.76 -3.12 3.81
N GLY A 93 -7.90 -2.12 3.59
CA GLY A 93 -6.54 -2.11 4.11
C GLY A 93 -6.50 -2.28 5.63
N LEU A 94 -7.31 -1.53 6.37
CA LEU A 94 -7.38 -1.66 7.84
C LEU A 94 -7.90 -3.03 8.31
N ALA A 95 -8.74 -3.70 7.52
CA ALA A 95 -9.14 -5.08 7.82
C ALA A 95 -7.97 -6.06 7.62
N ALA A 96 -7.14 -5.83 6.61
CA ALA A 96 -5.91 -6.58 6.38
C ALA A 96 -4.91 -6.38 7.53
N GLU A 97 -4.66 -5.13 7.94
CA GLU A 97 -3.81 -4.78 9.07
C GLU A 97 -4.31 -5.44 10.37
N THR A 98 -5.62 -5.35 10.64
CA THR A 98 -6.23 -5.98 11.84
C THR A 98 -6.01 -7.48 11.84
N ALA A 99 -6.28 -8.16 10.72
CA ALA A 99 -6.12 -9.60 10.62
C ALA A 99 -4.65 -10.03 10.74
N LEU A 100 -3.72 -9.24 10.18
CA LEU A 100 -2.30 -9.47 10.33
C LEU A 100 -1.86 -9.36 11.80
N ILE A 101 -2.17 -8.24 12.45
CA ILE A 101 -1.75 -8.01 13.85
C ILE A 101 -2.36 -9.08 14.78
N MET A 102 -3.65 -9.39 14.62
CA MET A 102 -4.33 -10.37 15.46
C MET A 102 -3.92 -11.82 15.16
N GLY A 103 -3.42 -12.11 13.96
CA GLY A 103 -3.00 -13.45 13.55
C GLY A 103 -1.52 -13.73 13.77
N ALA A 104 -0.66 -12.74 13.54
CA ALA A 104 0.79 -12.92 13.55
C ALA A 104 1.46 -12.44 14.84
N ALA A 105 0.81 -11.58 15.63
CA ALA A 105 1.42 -11.03 16.83
C ALA A 105 0.93 -11.73 18.11
N GLU A 106 1.84 -11.82 19.08
CA GLU A 106 1.51 -12.32 20.42
C GLU A 106 0.72 -11.28 21.23
N PRO A 107 -0.12 -11.72 22.20
CA PRO A 107 -0.81 -10.80 23.12
C PRO A 107 0.16 -9.87 23.84
N GLY A 108 -0.16 -8.57 23.89
CA GLY A 108 0.68 -7.55 24.51
C GLY A 108 1.80 -7.03 23.62
N VAL A 109 1.74 -7.33 22.32
CA VAL A 109 2.70 -6.85 21.30
C VAL A 109 2.84 -5.33 21.32
N THR A 110 4.06 -4.84 21.12
CA THR A 110 4.34 -3.43 20.80
C THR A 110 4.61 -3.30 19.31
N ILE A 111 3.82 -2.48 18.62
CA ILE A 111 4.05 -2.13 17.21
C ILE A 111 5.01 -0.93 17.20
N VAL A 112 6.24 -1.13 16.70
CA VAL A 112 7.19 -0.04 16.44
C VAL A 112 6.92 0.47 15.03
N MET A 113 6.47 1.73 14.92
CA MET A 113 6.00 2.30 13.65
C MET A 113 6.58 3.70 13.37
N GLY A 114 6.50 4.14 12.11
CA GLY A 114 6.96 5.45 11.67
C GLY A 114 6.15 6.61 12.25
N ASN A 115 6.82 7.76 12.41
CA ASN A 115 6.21 9.00 12.89
C ASN A 115 5.37 9.73 11.83
N ASP A 116 5.30 9.21 10.62
CA ASP A 116 4.48 9.67 9.51
C ASP A 116 3.73 8.51 8.82
N VAL A 117 3.42 7.46 9.59
CA VAL A 117 2.57 6.35 9.13
C VAL A 117 1.14 6.85 8.89
N TYR A 118 0.42 6.17 8.00
CA TYR A 118 -0.98 6.48 7.70
C TYR A 118 -1.81 6.64 8.99
N GLY A 119 -2.50 7.79 9.12
CA GLY A 119 -3.27 8.12 10.33
C GLY A 119 -4.36 7.10 10.69
N GLY A 120 -4.85 6.31 9.71
CA GLY A 120 -5.76 5.19 9.94
C GLY A 120 -5.11 4.03 10.67
N SER A 121 -3.88 3.65 10.29
CA SER A 121 -3.09 2.60 10.95
C SER A 121 -2.74 3.01 12.38
N TYR A 122 -2.29 4.25 12.57
CA TYR A 122 -2.06 4.80 13.92
C TYR A 122 -3.34 4.72 14.78
N ARG A 123 -4.48 5.20 14.26
CA ARG A 123 -5.77 5.16 14.99
C ARG A 123 -6.21 3.74 15.29
N LEU A 124 -6.05 2.80 14.36
CA LEU A 124 -6.34 1.39 14.57
C LEU A 124 -5.53 0.84 15.76
N ILE A 125 -4.23 1.05 15.75
CA ILE A 125 -3.32 0.50 16.76
C ILE A 125 -3.49 1.21 18.11
N SER A 126 -3.43 2.55 18.12
CA SER A 126 -3.41 3.35 19.35
C SER A 126 -4.75 3.45 20.07
N THR A 127 -5.87 3.24 19.35
CA THR A 127 -7.22 3.45 19.91
C THR A 127 -8.07 2.19 19.90
N VAL A 128 -8.09 1.44 18.79
CA VAL A 128 -8.95 0.26 18.67
C VAL A 128 -8.28 -0.95 19.31
N LEU A 129 -7.08 -1.32 18.84
CA LEU A 129 -6.37 -2.51 19.31
C LEU A 129 -5.71 -2.32 20.68
N ALA A 130 -5.44 -1.08 21.09
CA ALA A 130 -4.96 -0.78 22.44
C ALA A 130 -5.89 -1.31 23.54
N LYS A 131 -7.20 -1.35 23.30
CA LYS A 131 -8.20 -1.95 24.23
C LYS A 131 -7.98 -3.44 24.44
N TRP A 132 -7.27 -4.09 23.53
CA TRP A 132 -6.95 -5.53 23.55
C TRP A 132 -5.48 -5.79 23.89
N GLY A 133 -4.79 -4.77 24.43
CA GLY A 133 -3.43 -4.90 24.95
C GLY A 133 -2.33 -4.69 23.92
N VAL A 134 -2.65 -4.32 22.67
CA VAL A 134 -1.65 -3.90 21.69
C VAL A 134 -1.08 -2.55 22.09
N LYS A 135 0.24 -2.43 22.13
CA LYS A 135 0.98 -1.19 22.43
C LYS A 135 1.59 -0.62 21.14
N HIS A 136 2.05 0.60 21.19
CA HIS A 136 2.79 1.21 20.07
C HIS A 136 3.96 2.04 20.59
N ALA A 137 4.98 2.17 19.72
CA ALA A 137 6.07 3.10 19.86
C ALA A 137 6.29 3.76 18.50
N VAL A 138 6.35 5.10 18.49
CA VAL A 138 6.52 5.89 17.28
C VAL A 138 7.98 6.32 17.18
N VAL A 139 8.58 6.16 15.99
CA VAL A 139 9.99 6.44 15.76
C VAL A 139 10.21 6.98 14.35
N ASP A 140 11.28 7.76 14.18
CA ASP A 140 11.76 8.17 12.86
C ASP A 140 12.39 6.96 12.15
N MET A 141 11.69 6.39 11.17
CA MET A 141 12.13 5.23 10.40
C MET A 141 13.27 5.54 9.40
N GLY A 142 13.63 6.81 9.23
CA GLY A 142 14.82 7.22 8.48
C GLY A 142 16.12 7.10 9.29
N ASP A 143 16.05 6.81 10.58
CA ASP A 143 17.19 6.71 11.50
C ASP A 143 17.28 5.29 12.09
N GLU A 144 18.16 4.47 11.51
CA GLU A 144 18.36 3.06 11.89
C GLU A 144 18.64 2.89 13.39
N GLN A 145 19.45 3.80 13.98
CA GLN A 145 19.79 3.71 15.41
C GLN A 145 18.57 3.96 16.30
N LYS A 146 17.74 4.96 15.96
CA LYS A 146 16.51 5.21 16.70
C LYS A 146 15.56 4.03 16.63
N VAL A 147 15.45 3.37 15.46
CA VAL A 147 14.64 2.17 15.31
C VAL A 147 15.17 1.04 16.18
N ALA A 148 16.48 0.79 16.17
CA ALA A 148 17.11 -0.24 17.01
C ALA A 148 16.86 0.03 18.50
N ASP A 149 17.01 1.27 18.96
CA ASP A 149 16.77 1.67 20.35
C ASP A 149 15.30 1.47 20.74
N ALA A 150 14.36 1.85 19.85
CA ALA A 150 12.94 1.67 20.08
C ALA A 150 12.53 0.18 20.14
N VAL A 151 13.07 -0.65 19.23
CA VAL A 151 12.85 -2.10 19.23
C VAL A 151 13.38 -2.72 20.52
N ALA A 152 14.61 -2.41 20.94
CA ALA A 152 15.20 -2.92 22.18
C ALA A 152 14.38 -2.51 23.43
N ALA A 153 13.93 -1.25 23.49
CA ALA A 153 13.10 -0.76 24.59
C ALA A 153 11.73 -1.46 24.63
N ALA A 154 11.13 -1.73 23.47
CA ALA A 154 9.87 -2.45 23.35
C ALA A 154 10.01 -3.92 23.74
N GLN A 155 11.09 -4.60 23.29
CA GLN A 155 11.37 -6.01 23.64
C GLN A 155 11.53 -6.25 25.14
N ALA A 156 12.07 -5.29 25.88
CA ALA A 156 12.14 -5.36 27.33
C ALA A 156 10.76 -5.45 28.02
N GLN A 157 9.68 -5.16 27.28
CA GLN A 157 8.31 -5.13 27.77
C GLN A 157 7.40 -6.23 27.18
N GLY A 158 7.86 -6.97 26.17
CA GLY A 158 7.10 -8.02 25.51
C GLY A 158 7.43 -8.22 24.03
N PRO A 159 6.59 -8.92 23.29
CA PRO A 159 6.78 -9.15 21.85
C PRO A 159 6.71 -7.84 21.04
N VAL A 160 7.42 -7.83 19.92
CA VAL A 160 7.52 -6.64 19.06
C VAL A 160 7.21 -7.01 17.61
N LEU A 161 6.54 -6.12 16.91
CA LEU A 161 6.35 -6.14 15.45
C LEU A 161 6.82 -4.79 14.89
N VAL A 162 7.67 -4.81 13.87
CA VAL A 162 8.15 -3.57 13.20
C VAL A 162 7.26 -3.29 12.01
N TRP A 163 6.73 -2.05 11.93
CA TRP A 163 5.80 -1.60 10.89
C TRP A 163 6.40 -0.42 10.14
N LEU A 164 6.73 -0.63 8.88
CA LEU A 164 7.33 0.35 7.99
C LEU A 164 6.36 0.72 6.86
N GLU A 165 6.18 2.02 6.59
CA GLU A 165 5.52 2.55 5.41
C GLU A 165 6.54 3.36 4.60
N THR A 166 6.79 2.98 3.34
CA THR A 166 7.78 3.67 2.51
C THR A 166 7.48 3.55 1.01
N PRO A 167 7.36 4.70 0.28
CA PRO A 167 7.32 6.08 0.78
C PRO A 167 6.14 6.31 1.72
N SER A 168 6.32 7.15 2.74
CA SER A 168 5.31 7.42 3.76
C SER A 168 4.20 8.40 3.33
N ASN A 169 3.12 8.46 4.07
CA ASN A 169 1.97 9.33 3.83
C ASN A 169 1.72 10.25 5.04
N PRO A 170 1.81 11.59 4.90
CA PRO A 170 1.88 12.32 3.62
C PRO A 170 3.27 12.90 3.31
N MET A 171 4.29 12.68 4.14
CA MET A 171 5.56 13.40 4.04
C MET A 171 6.48 12.86 2.96
N MET A 172 6.13 11.73 2.32
CA MET A 172 6.93 11.08 1.26
C MET A 172 8.33 10.65 1.73
N THR A 173 8.48 10.38 3.04
CA THR A 173 9.74 9.89 3.62
C THR A 173 10.08 8.52 3.01
N VAL A 174 11.33 8.35 2.62
CA VAL A 174 11.84 7.08 2.11
C VAL A 174 12.77 6.48 3.16
N SER A 175 12.48 5.26 3.57
CA SER A 175 13.25 4.52 4.57
C SER A 175 13.94 3.31 3.94
N ASP A 176 15.13 2.96 4.43
CA ASP A 176 15.91 1.82 3.98
C ASP A 176 15.31 0.50 4.51
N ILE A 177 14.57 -0.20 3.64
CA ILE A 177 13.92 -1.47 4.00
C ILE A 177 14.96 -2.49 4.47
N ALA A 178 16.11 -2.58 3.81
CA ALA A 178 17.15 -3.56 4.16
C ALA A 178 17.79 -3.27 5.53
N ALA A 179 18.01 -1.98 5.84
CA ALA A 179 18.52 -1.58 7.15
C ALA A 179 17.52 -1.92 8.27
N ILE A 180 16.23 -1.55 8.07
CA ILE A 180 15.20 -1.83 9.07
C ILE A 180 14.93 -3.35 9.20
N ALA A 181 15.02 -4.11 8.10
CA ALA A 181 14.92 -5.58 8.15
C ALA A 181 16.03 -6.19 9.01
N ARG A 182 17.27 -5.72 8.88
CA ARG A 182 18.36 -6.18 9.76
C ARG A 182 18.06 -5.91 11.24
N VAL A 183 17.64 -4.70 11.57
CA VAL A 183 17.27 -4.34 12.94
C VAL A 183 16.15 -5.24 13.48
N ALA A 184 15.12 -5.48 12.70
CA ALA A 184 14.01 -6.35 13.09
C ALA A 184 14.48 -7.79 13.28
N HIS A 185 15.24 -8.35 12.35
CA HIS A 185 15.70 -9.74 12.38
C HIS A 185 16.73 -9.99 13.47
N ASP A 186 17.66 -9.06 13.72
CA ASP A 186 18.64 -9.16 14.82
C ASP A 186 17.91 -9.21 16.19
N ALA A 187 16.75 -8.60 16.25
CA ALA A 187 15.86 -8.64 17.42
C ALA A 187 14.87 -9.82 17.41
N GLY A 188 14.86 -10.67 16.38
CA GLY A 188 13.92 -11.78 16.24
C GLY A 188 12.47 -11.34 15.99
N CYS A 189 12.27 -10.14 15.43
CA CYS A 189 10.97 -9.55 15.12
C CYS A 189 10.65 -9.67 13.61
N LEU A 190 9.37 -9.68 13.28
CA LEU A 190 8.92 -9.56 11.87
C LEU A 190 8.96 -8.09 11.43
N LEU A 191 9.38 -7.86 10.18
CA LEU A 191 9.20 -6.60 9.48
C LEU A 191 7.98 -6.67 8.55
N VAL A 192 7.00 -5.82 8.83
CA VAL A 192 5.85 -5.54 7.95
C VAL A 192 6.13 -4.27 7.15
N VAL A 193 5.96 -4.34 5.83
CA VAL A 193 6.08 -3.16 4.96
C VAL A 193 4.74 -2.86 4.30
N ASP A 194 4.20 -1.67 4.53
CA ASP A 194 3.09 -1.14 3.75
C ASP A 194 3.64 -0.60 2.42
N ASN A 195 3.36 -1.32 1.33
CA ASN A 195 3.82 -1.04 -0.02
C ASN A 195 2.74 -0.35 -0.89
N THR A 196 1.72 0.23 -0.25
CA THR A 196 0.56 0.81 -0.94
C THR A 196 0.93 1.91 -1.94
N PHE A 197 1.85 2.82 -1.59
CA PHE A 197 2.25 3.93 -2.47
C PHE A 197 3.11 3.47 -3.64
N ALA A 198 4.08 2.59 -3.38
CA ALA A 198 4.98 2.12 -4.41
C ALA A 198 4.36 1.03 -5.30
N THR A 199 3.50 0.19 -4.77
CA THR A 199 2.93 -0.99 -5.44
C THR A 199 4.00 -2.05 -5.80
N PRO A 200 3.63 -3.29 -6.11
CA PRO A 200 4.60 -4.30 -6.56
C PRO A 200 5.28 -3.93 -7.89
N TYR A 201 4.72 -2.96 -8.63
CA TYR A 201 5.33 -2.50 -9.87
C TYR A 201 6.61 -1.69 -9.63
N LEU A 202 6.62 -0.81 -8.64
CA LEU A 202 7.77 0.08 -8.37
C LEU A 202 8.69 -0.42 -7.27
N GLN A 203 8.21 -1.25 -6.34
CA GLN A 203 9.00 -1.72 -5.20
C GLN A 203 8.61 -3.15 -4.82
N THR A 204 9.60 -3.99 -4.53
CA THR A 204 9.42 -5.36 -4.04
C THR A 204 10.12 -5.51 -2.68
N PRO A 205 9.43 -5.18 -1.57
CA PRO A 205 10.04 -5.18 -0.24
C PRO A 205 10.64 -6.51 0.19
N PHE A 206 10.15 -7.62 -0.36
CA PHE A 206 10.72 -8.95 -0.11
C PHE A 206 12.16 -9.12 -0.58
N ASP A 207 12.59 -8.35 -1.58
CA ASP A 207 13.97 -8.39 -2.07
C ASP A 207 14.94 -7.70 -1.08
N PHE A 208 14.39 -6.90 -0.15
CA PHE A 208 15.11 -6.16 0.86
C PHE A 208 14.91 -6.70 2.29
N GLY A 209 14.30 -7.88 2.43
CA GLY A 209 14.18 -8.55 3.73
C GLY A 209 12.85 -8.34 4.47
N ALA A 210 11.84 -7.74 3.87
CA ALA A 210 10.50 -7.74 4.47
C ALA A 210 9.99 -9.18 4.67
N ASP A 211 9.25 -9.42 5.76
CA ASP A 211 8.59 -10.70 6.05
C ASP A 211 7.14 -10.71 5.57
N VAL A 212 6.50 -9.55 5.67
CA VAL A 212 5.10 -9.35 5.31
C VAL A 212 4.95 -8.03 4.57
N ILE A 213 4.13 -8.05 3.51
CA ILE A 213 3.74 -6.85 2.77
C ILE A 213 2.25 -6.62 2.97
N VAL A 214 1.88 -5.36 3.21
CA VAL A 214 0.48 -4.92 3.33
C VAL A 214 0.14 -3.96 2.20
N HIS A 215 -1.09 -4.02 1.72
CA HIS A 215 -1.65 -3.08 0.78
C HIS A 215 -3.07 -2.64 1.14
N SER A 216 -3.36 -1.38 0.97
CA SER A 216 -4.71 -0.94 0.65
C SER A 216 -4.91 -1.13 -0.86
N THR A 217 -5.61 -2.20 -1.26
CA THR A 217 -5.91 -2.44 -2.69
C THR A 217 -6.89 -1.42 -3.26
N THR A 218 -7.52 -0.63 -2.39
CA THR A 218 -8.35 0.55 -2.69
C THR A 218 -7.61 1.57 -3.57
N LYS A 219 -6.27 1.63 -3.46
CA LYS A 219 -5.41 2.67 -4.06
C LYS A 219 -4.98 2.28 -5.47
N TYR A 220 -3.72 2.44 -5.84
CA TYR A 220 -3.20 2.12 -7.17
C TYR A 220 -3.53 0.73 -7.69
N ILE A 221 -3.65 -0.26 -6.81
CA ILE A 221 -3.96 -1.65 -7.21
C ILE A 221 -5.35 -1.70 -7.86
N GLY A 222 -6.40 -1.20 -7.22
CA GLY A 222 -7.72 -1.02 -7.81
C GLY A 222 -7.70 0.03 -8.93
N GLY A 223 -7.21 1.22 -8.59
CA GLY A 223 -6.80 2.27 -9.51
C GLY A 223 -7.91 3.03 -10.23
N HIS A 224 -9.19 2.78 -9.90
CA HIS A 224 -10.34 3.39 -10.59
C HIS A 224 -11.38 3.98 -9.62
N SER A 225 -11.02 4.17 -8.35
CA SER A 225 -11.89 4.74 -7.30
C SER A 225 -13.24 4.05 -7.13
N ASP A 226 -13.35 2.78 -7.50
CA ASP A 226 -14.58 1.98 -7.57
C ASP A 226 -14.56 0.72 -6.69
N VAL A 227 -13.49 0.51 -5.90
CA VAL A 227 -13.33 -0.63 -5.00
C VAL A 227 -12.67 -0.24 -3.68
N ILE A 228 -13.12 -0.85 -2.60
CA ILE A 228 -12.44 -0.83 -1.30
C ILE A 228 -11.92 -2.23 -1.00
N GLY A 229 -10.64 -2.35 -0.64
CA GLY A 229 -10.05 -3.64 -0.33
C GLY A 229 -8.69 -3.52 0.33
N GLY A 230 -8.19 -4.64 0.83
CA GLY A 230 -6.86 -4.77 1.39
C GLY A 230 -6.23 -6.11 1.07
N ALA A 231 -4.92 -6.20 1.22
CA ALA A 231 -4.19 -7.45 1.06
C ALA A 231 -3.02 -7.54 2.02
N VAL A 232 -2.69 -8.77 2.40
CA VAL A 232 -1.45 -9.13 3.08
C VAL A 232 -0.76 -10.19 2.24
N VAL A 233 0.54 -10.03 1.98
CA VAL A 233 1.36 -11.04 1.30
C VAL A 233 2.46 -11.49 2.25
N ILE A 234 2.60 -12.80 2.45
CA ILE A 234 3.36 -13.40 3.55
C ILE A 234 4.27 -14.51 3.00
N LYS A 235 5.56 -14.47 3.32
CA LYS A 235 6.51 -15.53 2.93
C LYS A 235 6.45 -16.74 3.85
N ASP A 236 6.38 -16.52 5.16
CA ASP A 236 6.37 -17.60 6.15
C ASP A 236 5.03 -18.34 6.16
N PRO A 237 4.99 -19.68 5.90
CA PRO A 237 3.74 -20.44 5.86
C PRO A 237 3.01 -20.50 7.20
N ALA A 238 3.71 -20.45 8.35
CA ALA A 238 3.08 -20.52 9.65
C ALA A 238 2.37 -19.21 9.97
N VAL A 239 3.00 -18.08 9.66
CA VAL A 239 2.38 -16.74 9.75
C VAL A 239 1.18 -16.65 8.80
N ALA A 240 1.33 -17.16 7.56
CA ALA A 240 0.25 -17.15 6.57
C ALA A 240 -0.97 -17.94 7.05
N GLU A 241 -0.79 -19.13 7.63
CA GLU A 241 -1.90 -19.94 8.17
C GLU A 241 -2.57 -19.26 9.36
N ALA A 242 -1.83 -18.60 10.25
CA ALA A 242 -2.39 -17.86 11.37
C ALA A 242 -3.25 -16.67 10.91
N VAL A 243 -2.77 -15.89 9.92
CA VAL A 243 -3.53 -14.78 9.34
C VAL A 243 -4.74 -15.28 8.54
N LYS A 244 -4.60 -16.40 7.82
CA LYS A 244 -5.70 -17.05 7.10
C LYS A 244 -6.80 -17.54 8.07
N PHE A 245 -6.40 -18.06 9.22
CA PHE A 245 -7.37 -18.41 10.26
C PHE A 245 -8.13 -17.17 10.75
N GLN A 246 -7.45 -16.03 10.95
CA GLN A 246 -8.11 -14.78 11.31
C GLN A 246 -9.04 -14.28 10.18
N GLN A 247 -8.61 -14.36 8.92
CA GLN A 247 -9.47 -14.04 7.77
C GLN A 247 -10.77 -14.84 7.80
N PHE A 248 -10.67 -16.15 8.02
CA PHE A 248 -11.82 -17.05 8.07
C PHE A 248 -12.69 -16.81 9.32
N ALA A 249 -12.09 -16.75 10.51
CA ALA A 249 -12.80 -16.71 11.79
C ALA A 249 -13.48 -15.35 12.04
N ALA A 250 -12.78 -14.24 11.79
CA ALA A 250 -13.30 -12.89 11.91
C ALA A 250 -14.17 -12.48 10.71
N GLY A 251 -13.92 -13.05 9.53
CA GLY A 251 -14.77 -12.93 8.37
C GLY A 251 -14.64 -11.63 7.58
N ALA A 252 -13.57 -10.86 7.76
CA ALA A 252 -13.34 -9.58 7.07
C ALA A 252 -12.88 -9.74 5.60
N VAL A 253 -13.43 -10.70 4.87
CA VAL A 253 -13.08 -11.02 3.49
C VAL A 253 -13.66 -10.01 2.51
N ASN A 254 -12.97 -9.75 1.40
CA ASN A 254 -13.55 -8.98 0.30
C ASN A 254 -14.60 -9.79 -0.48
N GLY A 255 -15.59 -9.09 -1.02
CA GLY A 255 -16.62 -9.70 -1.88
C GLY A 255 -16.06 -10.15 -3.23
N PRO A 256 -16.71 -11.11 -3.91
CA PRO A 256 -16.27 -11.56 -5.23
C PRO A 256 -16.26 -10.45 -6.29
N TRP A 257 -17.17 -9.48 -6.18
CA TRP A 257 -17.21 -8.33 -7.08
C TRP A 257 -16.01 -7.41 -6.88
N ASP A 258 -15.68 -7.10 -5.62
CA ASP A 258 -14.51 -6.29 -5.28
C ASP A 258 -13.21 -7.01 -5.69
N ALA A 259 -13.14 -8.32 -5.49
CA ALA A 259 -12.01 -9.14 -5.94
C ALA A 259 -11.84 -9.10 -7.47
N TYR A 260 -12.92 -9.18 -8.23
CA TYR A 260 -12.90 -9.06 -9.68
C TYR A 260 -12.43 -7.67 -10.14
N LEU A 261 -12.96 -6.59 -9.57
CA LEU A 261 -12.55 -5.22 -9.90
C LEU A 261 -11.07 -4.99 -9.58
N THR A 262 -10.61 -5.48 -8.44
CA THR A 262 -9.19 -5.42 -8.05
C THR A 262 -8.30 -6.19 -9.03
N THR A 263 -8.67 -7.41 -9.40
CA THR A 263 -7.98 -8.20 -10.44
C THR A 263 -7.91 -7.45 -11.76
N ARG A 264 -9.02 -6.83 -12.16
CA ARG A 264 -9.09 -6.04 -13.39
C ARG A 264 -8.17 -4.81 -13.33
N GLY A 265 -8.11 -4.12 -12.19
CA GLY A 265 -7.19 -3.01 -11.94
C GLY A 265 -5.73 -3.43 -12.03
N LEU A 266 -5.35 -4.56 -11.43
CA LEU A 266 -3.98 -5.10 -11.47
C LEU A 266 -3.47 -5.34 -12.89
N LYS A 267 -4.33 -5.78 -13.81
CA LYS A 267 -3.93 -6.06 -15.21
C LYS A 267 -3.39 -4.84 -15.95
N THR A 268 -3.71 -3.63 -15.50
CA THR A 268 -3.23 -2.38 -16.08
C THR A 268 -2.32 -1.59 -15.13
N LEU A 269 -1.90 -2.18 -14.01
CA LEU A 269 -1.12 -1.48 -13.00
C LEU A 269 0.15 -0.86 -13.59
N GLY A 270 0.94 -1.62 -14.37
CA GLY A 270 2.20 -1.14 -14.93
C GLY A 270 2.01 0.10 -15.81
N VAL A 271 1.11 0.04 -16.80
CA VAL A 271 0.88 1.17 -17.72
C VAL A 271 0.28 2.39 -17.01
N ARG A 272 -0.50 2.19 -15.95
CA ARG A 272 -1.02 3.30 -15.13
C ARG A 272 0.11 3.92 -14.30
N MET A 273 0.92 3.12 -13.63
CA MET A 273 2.04 3.61 -12.83
C MET A 273 3.06 4.37 -13.66
N ASP A 274 3.34 3.92 -14.90
CA ASP A 274 4.22 4.64 -15.82
C ASP A 274 3.68 6.05 -16.12
N ARG A 275 2.38 6.20 -16.37
CA ARG A 275 1.78 7.50 -16.60
C ARG A 275 1.68 8.34 -15.34
N HIS A 276 1.28 7.76 -14.21
CA HIS A 276 1.24 8.46 -12.92
C HIS A 276 2.58 9.08 -12.57
N GLN A 277 3.67 8.29 -12.63
CA GLN A 277 4.99 8.79 -12.26
C GLN A 277 5.56 9.80 -13.28
N ALA A 278 5.26 9.65 -14.56
CA ALA A 278 5.65 10.64 -15.57
C ALA A 278 5.01 11.99 -15.28
N ASN A 279 3.70 12.02 -15.07
CA ASN A 279 2.95 13.22 -14.73
C ASN A 279 3.41 13.82 -13.38
N ALA A 280 3.56 12.99 -12.34
CA ALA A 280 4.00 13.44 -11.02
C ALA A 280 5.39 14.06 -11.04
N GLY A 281 6.34 13.44 -11.74
CA GLY A 281 7.70 13.98 -11.86
C GLY A 281 7.74 15.31 -12.62
N GLU A 282 6.89 15.50 -13.62
CA GLU A 282 6.80 16.76 -14.34
C GLU A 282 6.13 17.84 -13.48
N ILE A 283 5.04 17.52 -12.81
CA ILE A 283 4.35 18.44 -11.90
C ILE A 283 5.25 18.82 -10.71
N ALA A 284 5.99 17.89 -10.14
CA ALA A 284 6.89 18.15 -9.02
C ALA A 284 7.98 19.16 -9.39
N ARG A 285 8.65 18.98 -10.54
CA ARG A 285 9.64 19.94 -11.04
C ARG A 285 9.02 21.31 -11.33
N TRP A 286 7.85 21.34 -11.98
CA TRP A 286 7.14 22.57 -12.27
C TRP A 286 6.74 23.32 -11.00
N LEU A 287 6.27 22.62 -9.95
CA LEU A 287 5.89 23.21 -8.67
C LEU A 287 7.07 23.87 -7.94
N GLN A 288 8.29 23.34 -8.04
CA GLN A 288 9.49 23.97 -7.45
C GLN A 288 9.74 25.40 -7.97
N GLU A 289 9.28 25.70 -9.17
CA GLU A 289 9.47 26.99 -9.83
C GLU A 289 8.31 27.98 -9.54
N GLN A 290 7.24 27.54 -8.86
CA GLN A 290 6.04 28.37 -8.71
C GLN A 290 6.15 29.33 -7.53
N PRO A 291 5.78 30.62 -7.71
CA PRO A 291 5.66 31.56 -6.61
C PRO A 291 4.64 31.06 -5.56
N GLY A 292 5.02 31.17 -4.28
CA GLY A 292 4.14 30.73 -3.18
C GLY A 292 4.24 29.25 -2.83
N VAL A 293 5.07 28.48 -3.51
CA VAL A 293 5.51 27.14 -3.10
C VAL A 293 6.79 27.27 -2.29
N ASP A 294 6.80 26.69 -1.10
CA ASP A 294 7.95 26.70 -0.18
C ASP A 294 8.81 25.45 -0.38
N ARG A 295 8.15 24.29 -0.46
CA ARG A 295 8.84 23.00 -0.63
C ARG A 295 7.98 21.98 -1.36
N VAL A 296 8.62 21.17 -2.21
CA VAL A 296 8.00 20.02 -2.88
C VAL A 296 8.63 18.75 -2.33
N LEU A 297 7.81 17.82 -1.89
CA LEU A 297 8.22 16.52 -1.38
C LEU A 297 7.84 15.44 -2.42
N TYR A 298 8.83 14.99 -3.16
CA TYR A 298 8.71 13.94 -4.17
C TYR A 298 10.04 13.20 -4.31
N PRO A 299 10.11 11.88 -4.07
CA PRO A 299 11.38 11.14 -4.09
C PRO A 299 12.14 11.22 -5.40
N GLY A 300 11.46 11.55 -6.52
CA GLY A 300 12.07 11.74 -7.83
C GLY A 300 12.79 13.09 -8.03
N LEU A 301 12.75 14.00 -7.07
CA LEU A 301 13.52 15.24 -7.12
C LEU A 301 14.91 15.03 -6.51
N PRO A 302 15.99 15.52 -7.15
CA PRO A 302 17.36 15.34 -6.68
C PRO A 302 17.65 15.95 -5.29
N ASP A 303 16.88 16.94 -4.88
CA ASP A 303 16.98 17.61 -3.57
C ASP A 303 16.12 16.94 -2.48
N HIS A 304 15.36 15.90 -2.81
CA HIS A 304 14.64 15.13 -1.81
C HIS A 304 15.64 14.30 -0.96
N PRO A 305 15.55 14.33 0.39
CA PRO A 305 16.52 13.65 1.27
C PRO A 305 16.67 12.15 1.00
N GLY A 306 15.61 11.50 0.54
CA GLY A 306 15.58 10.07 0.22
C GLY A 306 15.77 9.74 -1.26
N HIS A 307 16.19 10.69 -2.11
CA HIS A 307 16.27 10.50 -3.57
C HIS A 307 17.16 9.32 -3.96
N GLU A 308 18.40 9.30 -3.49
CA GLU A 308 19.37 8.26 -3.82
C GLU A 308 18.92 6.87 -3.32
N LEU A 309 18.34 6.83 -2.12
CA LEU A 309 17.80 5.61 -1.56
C LEU A 309 16.60 5.11 -2.38
N ALA A 310 15.67 6.00 -2.73
CA ALA A 310 14.53 5.65 -3.59
C ALA A 310 15.01 5.14 -4.96
N ALA A 311 16.01 5.79 -5.57
CA ALA A 311 16.58 5.36 -6.85
C ALA A 311 17.25 3.98 -6.77
N ALA A 312 17.80 3.61 -5.62
CA ALA A 312 18.41 2.29 -5.39
C ALA A 312 17.37 1.21 -5.06
N GLN A 313 16.29 1.55 -4.34
CA GLN A 313 15.30 0.62 -3.79
C GLN A 313 14.07 0.45 -4.67
N MET A 314 13.75 1.46 -5.49
CA MET A 314 12.54 1.51 -6.31
C MET A 314 12.88 1.55 -7.80
N ARG A 315 11.97 1.07 -8.63
CA ARG A 315 12.05 1.14 -10.10
C ARG A 315 11.47 2.44 -10.69
N GLY A 316 11.03 3.35 -9.82
CA GLY A 316 10.45 4.66 -10.12
C GLY A 316 9.91 5.31 -8.86
N PHE A 317 9.42 6.54 -8.96
CA PHE A 317 9.17 7.38 -7.79
C PHE A 317 7.67 7.57 -7.47
N GLY A 318 6.79 6.92 -8.24
CA GLY A 318 5.35 6.91 -8.00
C GLY A 318 4.61 8.18 -8.43
N GLY A 319 3.31 8.20 -8.13
CA GLY A 319 2.39 9.27 -8.54
C GLY A 319 1.98 10.24 -7.42
N MET A 320 2.57 10.14 -6.23
CA MET A 320 2.25 10.99 -5.08
C MET A 320 3.23 12.15 -4.96
N VAL A 321 2.72 13.37 -4.82
CA VAL A 321 3.50 14.58 -4.60
C VAL A 321 2.90 15.33 -3.41
N SER A 322 3.73 15.75 -2.45
CA SER A 322 3.30 16.67 -1.40
C SER A 322 3.97 18.01 -1.56
N VAL A 323 3.25 19.10 -1.25
CA VAL A 323 3.74 20.46 -1.42
C VAL A 323 3.40 21.29 -0.20
N GLN A 324 4.38 22.03 0.31
CA GLN A 324 4.21 23.02 1.37
C GLN A 324 4.11 24.41 0.74
N LEU A 325 3.14 25.20 1.20
CA LEU A 325 2.86 26.52 0.66
C LEU A 325 3.35 27.61 1.60
N ALA A 326 3.99 28.65 1.05
CA ALA A 326 4.61 29.73 1.82
C ALA A 326 3.61 30.59 2.60
N GLY A 327 2.35 30.67 2.15
CA GLY A 327 1.27 31.43 2.80
C GLY A 327 0.53 30.68 3.92
N GLY A 328 1.08 29.53 4.38
CA GLY A 328 0.54 28.79 5.51
C GLY A 328 -0.80 28.13 5.24
N ALA A 329 -1.50 27.76 6.32
CA ALA A 329 -2.79 27.07 6.29
C ALA A 329 -3.86 27.78 5.42
N ALA A 330 -3.92 29.11 5.46
CA ALA A 330 -4.90 29.87 4.70
C ALA A 330 -4.70 29.73 3.18
N GLN A 331 -3.45 29.71 2.71
CA GLN A 331 -3.15 29.48 1.30
C GLN A 331 -3.43 28.02 0.93
N ALA A 332 -3.03 27.06 1.78
CA ALA A 332 -3.25 25.64 1.52
C ALA A 332 -4.75 25.33 1.35
N ARG A 333 -5.59 25.81 2.25
CA ARG A 333 -7.04 25.67 2.15
C ARG A 333 -7.59 26.28 0.86
N ARG A 334 -7.21 27.54 0.55
CA ARG A 334 -7.68 28.22 -0.66
C ARG A 334 -7.27 27.50 -1.94
N VAL A 335 -6.04 27.03 -2.03
CA VAL A 335 -5.57 26.26 -3.20
C VAL A 335 -6.36 24.97 -3.32
N ALA A 336 -6.51 24.21 -2.24
CA ALA A 336 -7.26 22.96 -2.23
C ALA A 336 -8.73 23.12 -2.68
N GLU A 337 -9.36 24.25 -2.32
CA GLU A 337 -10.75 24.56 -2.67
C GLU A 337 -10.91 25.19 -4.08
N SER A 338 -9.80 25.55 -4.74
CA SER A 338 -9.81 26.28 -6.02
C SER A 338 -9.52 25.39 -7.24
N THR A 339 -8.97 24.21 -7.06
CA THR A 339 -8.71 23.26 -8.15
C THR A 339 -10.01 22.71 -8.76
N ARG A 340 -9.96 22.30 -10.02
CA ARG A 340 -11.11 21.78 -10.76
C ARG A 340 -10.87 20.38 -11.30
N LEU A 341 -9.66 20.10 -11.76
CA LEU A 341 -9.24 18.77 -12.21
C LEU A 341 -8.73 17.95 -11.03
N PHE A 342 -7.88 18.53 -10.18
CA PHE A 342 -7.56 17.94 -8.89
C PHE A 342 -8.77 18.08 -7.97
N GLN A 343 -9.56 17.03 -7.86
CA GLN A 343 -10.73 17.06 -6.99
C GLN A 343 -10.33 17.00 -5.52
N LEU A 344 -10.90 17.88 -4.70
CA LEU A 344 -10.69 17.87 -3.26
C LEU A 344 -11.38 16.63 -2.65
N ALA A 345 -10.58 15.63 -2.30
CA ALA A 345 -11.09 14.38 -1.78
C ALA A 345 -10.05 13.65 -0.92
N GLU A 346 -10.53 12.72 -0.10
CA GLU A 346 -9.70 11.69 0.50
C GLU A 346 -9.37 10.61 -0.54
N SER A 347 -8.49 9.68 -0.16
CA SER A 347 -7.98 8.62 -1.02
C SER A 347 -6.86 9.09 -1.95
N LEU A 348 -6.43 8.20 -2.87
CA LEU A 348 -5.34 8.40 -3.81
C LEU A 348 -5.26 7.21 -4.79
N GLY A 349 -4.45 7.35 -5.82
CA GLY A 349 -4.05 6.25 -6.70
C GLY A 349 -5.11 5.85 -7.75
N GLY A 350 -6.20 6.61 -7.85
CA GLY A 350 -7.13 6.53 -8.97
C GLY A 350 -6.54 7.14 -10.24
N ILE A 351 -7.15 6.84 -11.39
CA ILE A 351 -6.78 7.41 -12.69
C ILE A 351 -7.03 8.93 -12.74
N GLU A 352 -7.96 9.43 -11.94
CA GLU A 352 -8.24 10.85 -11.74
C GLU A 352 -7.29 11.47 -10.70
N SER A 353 -6.96 12.76 -10.91
CA SER A 353 -6.14 13.53 -9.96
C SER A 353 -6.95 13.97 -8.76
N LEU A 354 -6.39 13.76 -7.55
CA LEU A 354 -7.00 14.17 -6.29
C LEU A 354 -6.07 15.11 -5.51
N MET A 355 -6.67 16.08 -4.83
CA MET A 355 -5.99 16.93 -3.86
C MET A 355 -6.53 16.66 -2.46
N ASN A 356 -5.64 16.53 -1.50
CA ASN A 356 -5.97 16.35 -0.09
C ASN A 356 -5.28 17.42 0.74
N TYR A 357 -5.97 17.93 1.74
CA TYR A 357 -5.41 18.82 2.77
C TYR A 357 -5.26 18.00 4.07
N PRO A 358 -4.08 17.36 4.28
CA PRO A 358 -3.94 16.36 5.34
C PRO A 358 -4.26 16.85 6.74
N ALA A 359 -3.84 18.06 7.08
CA ALA A 359 -4.03 18.63 8.43
C ALA A 359 -5.50 18.66 8.88
N GLU A 360 -6.45 18.84 7.96
CA GLU A 360 -7.88 18.94 8.29
C GLU A 360 -8.72 17.77 7.75
N MET A 361 -8.12 16.90 6.94
CA MET A 361 -8.81 15.74 6.35
C MET A 361 -8.22 14.43 6.92
N THR A 362 -7.29 13.82 6.21
CA THR A 362 -6.80 12.46 6.52
C THR A 362 -6.03 12.35 7.83
N HIS A 363 -5.40 13.44 8.31
CA HIS A 363 -4.60 13.49 9.53
C HIS A 363 -5.22 14.34 10.65
N ALA A 364 -6.46 14.80 10.49
CA ALA A 364 -7.16 15.56 11.54
C ALA A 364 -7.24 14.79 12.87
N SER A 365 -7.35 13.45 12.82
CA SER A 365 -7.43 12.60 14.01
C SER A 365 -6.11 12.45 14.77
N VAL A 366 -4.99 12.85 14.18
CA VAL A 366 -3.65 12.81 14.80
C VAL A 366 -3.12 14.24 15.10
N ALA A 367 -3.96 15.26 14.94
CA ALA A 367 -3.61 16.63 15.30
C ALA A 367 -3.23 16.71 16.80
N GLY A 368 -2.11 17.35 17.10
CA GLY A 368 -1.59 17.48 18.47
C GLY A 368 -0.88 16.23 19.01
N THR A 369 -0.72 15.19 18.21
CA THR A 369 0.12 14.02 18.53
C THR A 369 1.49 14.15 17.85
N GLU A 370 2.37 13.18 18.08
CA GLU A 370 3.67 13.07 17.42
C GLU A 370 3.60 12.80 15.91
N LEU A 371 2.40 12.49 15.38
CA LEU A 371 2.11 12.32 13.95
C LEU A 371 1.48 13.58 13.34
N ALA A 372 1.51 14.73 14.01
CA ALA A 372 0.96 15.97 13.47
C ALA A 372 1.72 16.42 12.21
N VAL A 373 0.97 16.71 11.15
CA VAL A 373 1.54 17.16 9.86
C VAL A 373 1.52 18.69 9.75
N PRO A 374 2.40 19.29 8.91
CA PRO A 374 2.39 20.73 8.68
C PRO A 374 1.02 21.22 8.17
N ASP A 375 0.55 22.35 8.71
CA ASP A 375 -0.74 22.93 8.34
C ASP A 375 -0.76 23.62 6.96
N ASN A 376 0.41 23.81 6.36
CA ASN A 376 0.58 24.34 5.02
C ASN A 376 0.80 23.25 3.94
N LEU A 377 0.63 21.98 4.29
CA LEU A 377 0.88 20.86 3.41
C LEU A 377 -0.36 20.50 2.60
N LEU A 378 -0.19 20.34 1.29
CA LEU A 378 -1.15 19.68 0.39
C LEU A 378 -0.53 18.40 -0.15
N ARG A 379 -1.35 17.36 -0.32
CA ARG A 379 -0.96 16.10 -0.95
C ARG A 379 -1.73 15.92 -2.27
N LEU A 380 -1.00 15.75 -3.36
CA LEU A 380 -1.51 15.49 -4.69
C LEU A 380 -1.36 14.00 -5.01
N SER A 381 -2.46 13.34 -5.35
CA SER A 381 -2.46 12.08 -6.07
C SER A 381 -2.59 12.42 -7.55
N VAL A 382 -1.47 12.35 -8.27
CA VAL A 382 -1.43 12.76 -9.67
C VAL A 382 -1.97 11.63 -10.54
N GLY A 383 -3.01 11.93 -11.30
CA GLY A 383 -3.68 10.98 -12.20
C GLY A 383 -2.98 10.81 -13.55
N ILE A 384 -3.72 10.27 -14.51
CA ILE A 384 -3.19 9.94 -15.84
C ILE A 384 -3.69 10.90 -16.94
N GLU A 385 -4.31 12.00 -16.57
CA GLU A 385 -4.79 13.06 -17.45
C GLU A 385 -3.62 13.71 -18.22
N ASP A 386 -3.95 14.62 -19.13
CA ASP A 386 -2.94 15.40 -19.83
C ASP A 386 -2.23 16.36 -18.85
N VAL A 387 -0.92 16.25 -18.77
CA VAL A 387 -0.11 16.94 -17.73
C VAL A 387 -0.19 18.46 -17.85
N GLU A 388 -0.34 19.00 -19.07
CA GLU A 388 -0.48 20.45 -19.27
C GLU A 388 -1.81 20.98 -18.72
N ASP A 389 -2.89 20.21 -18.80
CA ASP A 389 -4.18 20.57 -18.20
C ASP A 389 -4.08 20.55 -16.67
N LEU A 390 -3.39 19.57 -16.11
CA LEU A 390 -3.14 19.47 -14.65
C LEU A 390 -2.31 20.66 -14.14
N LYS A 391 -1.26 21.07 -14.87
CA LYS A 391 -0.48 22.26 -14.53
C LYS A 391 -1.30 23.55 -14.63
N ALA A 392 -2.13 23.67 -15.66
CA ALA A 392 -3.00 24.84 -15.82
C ALA A 392 -4.02 24.97 -14.67
N ASP A 393 -4.57 23.85 -14.18
CA ASP A 393 -5.47 23.81 -13.03
C ASP A 393 -4.75 24.25 -11.75
N LEU A 394 -3.54 23.71 -11.51
CA LEU A 394 -2.73 24.08 -10.34
C LEU A 394 -2.27 25.56 -10.40
N ASP A 395 -1.86 26.06 -11.59
CA ASP A 395 -1.49 27.46 -11.76
C ASP A 395 -2.65 28.41 -11.44
N ALA A 396 -3.85 28.09 -11.94
CA ALA A 396 -5.05 28.84 -11.62
C ALA A 396 -5.36 28.86 -10.12
N ALA A 397 -5.23 27.71 -9.45
CA ALA A 397 -5.47 27.57 -8.02
C ALA A 397 -4.43 28.31 -7.17
N LEU A 398 -3.15 28.26 -7.53
CA LEU A 398 -2.07 28.99 -6.84
C LEU A 398 -2.24 30.52 -6.91
N ARG A 399 -2.82 31.02 -8.01
CA ARG A 399 -3.11 32.46 -8.22
C ARG A 399 -4.46 32.91 -7.67
N ALA A 400 -5.32 32.01 -7.21
CA ALA A 400 -6.60 32.35 -6.60
C ALA A 400 -6.40 33.26 -5.37
N ARG A 401 -7.23 34.30 -5.24
CA ARG A 401 -7.11 35.33 -4.18
C ARG A 401 -8.05 35.05 -3.00
#